data_99b5dac5009f2b2d6274c2be2d97f546
#
_entry.id   99b5dac5009f2b2d6274c2be2d97f546
#
_cell.length_a   1.000
_cell.length_b   1.000
_cell.length_c   1.000
_cell.angle_alpha   90.00
_cell.angle_beta   90.00
_cell.angle_gamma   90.00
#
_symmetry.space_group_name_H-M   'P 1'
#
loop_
_entity.id
_entity.type
_entity.pdbx_description
1 polymer ?
#
loop_
_entity_poly.entity_id
_entity_poly.type
_entity_poly.pdbx_seq_one_letter_code
_entity_poly.pdbx_strand_id
1 'polypeptide(L)'
;MSSHKKVSLSEINQSIDTPNNNHFWQNLKAFLGPGALVAVGYMDPGNWITSVVGGASYKYSLLFVILISSLIAMQLQQMAGKLGIVTQMDLAQATAHHSPTWLRYSLWVILELALMATDLAEVLGSAIALNLLFKIPIMIAILLTVLDVFLLLLLMKFGFKKIEAIVTTLILTILAIFTYLVALSNPSFQGIAEGYLPNSTLFESPLPGHESQLTLALGIVGATVMPHNLYLHSSLSQTRKINHKDKDDVRKAVRFMTWDSNLQLSLAFIVNSLLLILGASLFFGHASEISAFSQMYNALQDSTIAGAIASSTLSTLFALALLASGQNSTITGTL
;
A
#
# COMPACT_ATOMS: atom_id res chain seq x y z
N MET A 1 29.48 30.64 -0.18
CA MET A 1 28.13 30.63 -0.77
C MET A 1 27.27 29.67 0.04
N SER A 2 26.34 30.17 0.83
CA SER A 2 25.37 29.37 1.58
C SER A 2 24.44 28.71 0.56
N SER A 3 24.64 27.42 0.28
CA SER A 3 23.68 26.61 -0.44
C SER A 3 22.43 26.57 0.42
N HIS A 4 21.38 27.30 0.05
CA HIS A 4 20.05 27.09 0.61
C HIS A 4 19.68 25.61 0.37
N LYS A 5 19.78 24.78 1.40
CA LYS A 5 19.23 23.42 1.38
C LYS A 5 17.75 23.58 1.00
N LYS A 6 17.37 23.12 -0.18
CA LYS A 6 15.94 23.04 -0.54
C LYS A 6 15.29 22.08 0.45
N VAL A 7 14.33 22.57 1.21
CA VAL A 7 13.59 21.79 2.21
C VAL A 7 12.62 20.90 1.45
N SER A 8 12.63 19.62 1.74
CA SER A 8 11.67 18.66 1.17
C SER A 8 10.27 18.96 1.68
N LEU A 9 9.26 18.90 0.81
CA LEU A 9 7.86 19.19 1.12
C LEU A 9 7.71 20.47 1.97
N SER A 10 8.25 21.60 1.47
CA SER A 10 8.40 22.86 2.21
C SER A 10 7.11 23.37 2.87
N GLU A 11 5.94 23.03 2.31
CA GLU A 11 4.63 23.45 2.82
C GLU A 11 4.23 22.74 4.12
N ILE A 12 4.67 21.49 4.31
CA ILE A 12 4.30 20.65 5.46
C ILE A 12 5.48 20.26 6.35
N ASN A 13 6.72 20.58 5.94
CA ASN A 13 7.91 20.32 6.74
C ASN A 13 7.81 21.03 8.09
N GLN A 14 8.09 20.32 9.17
CA GLN A 14 8.01 20.82 10.54
C GLN A 14 6.68 21.53 10.89
N SER A 15 5.56 21.09 10.28
CA SER A 15 4.25 21.70 10.50
C SER A 15 3.51 21.14 11.73
N ILE A 16 3.91 19.96 12.22
CA ILE A 16 3.21 19.23 13.28
C ILE A 16 4.02 19.29 14.58
N ASP A 17 3.41 19.84 15.63
CA ASP A 17 4.00 19.90 16.95
C ASP A 17 4.08 18.51 17.60
N THR A 18 5.20 18.23 18.26
CA THR A 18 5.41 16.99 19.03
C THR A 18 5.35 17.28 20.54
N PRO A 19 4.72 16.40 21.34
CA PRO A 19 4.64 16.60 22.78
C PRO A 19 6.02 16.55 23.44
N ASN A 20 6.29 17.51 24.32
CA ASN A 20 7.51 17.52 25.12
C ASN A 20 7.29 16.78 26.47
N ASN A 21 6.88 15.50 26.38
CA ASN A 21 6.66 14.65 27.55
C ASN A 21 7.01 13.19 27.24
N ASN A 22 7.03 12.33 28.28
CA ASN A 22 7.35 10.92 28.16
C ASN A 22 6.12 9.99 28.09
N HIS A 23 4.90 10.53 27.89
CA HIS A 23 3.70 9.72 27.78
C HIS A 23 3.65 9.01 26.44
N PHE A 24 3.76 7.68 26.44
CA PHE A 24 3.82 6.85 25.25
C PHE A 24 2.66 7.12 24.27
N TRP A 25 1.42 7.04 24.73
CA TRP A 25 0.23 7.19 23.90
C TRP A 25 0.08 8.59 23.28
N GLN A 26 0.47 9.64 24.00
CA GLN A 26 0.42 11.00 23.48
C GLN A 26 1.46 11.21 22.38
N ASN A 27 2.67 10.69 22.58
CA ASN A 27 3.71 10.74 21.58
C ASN A 27 3.36 9.89 20.36
N LEU A 28 2.90 8.64 20.56
CA LEU A 28 2.47 7.79 19.46
C LEU A 28 1.39 8.49 18.61
N LYS A 29 0.36 9.07 19.23
CA LYS A 29 -0.70 9.82 18.55
C LYS A 29 -0.17 11.03 17.76
N ALA A 30 0.85 11.71 18.25
CA ALA A 30 1.47 12.84 17.54
C ALA A 30 2.28 12.39 16.31
N PHE A 31 2.91 11.22 16.41
CA PHE A 31 3.69 10.65 15.30
C PHE A 31 2.86 9.82 14.33
N LEU A 32 1.68 9.30 14.72
CA LEU A 32 0.77 8.60 13.83
C LEU A 32 0.40 9.48 12.62
N GLY A 33 0.55 8.91 11.42
CA GLY A 33 0.10 9.53 10.17
C GLY A 33 1.02 9.28 8.99
N PRO A 34 2.34 9.61 9.01
CA PRO A 34 3.24 9.31 7.89
C PRO A 34 3.24 7.85 7.50
N GLY A 35 3.25 6.95 8.49
CA GLY A 35 3.15 5.51 8.25
C GLY A 35 1.84 5.11 7.61
N ALA A 36 0.70 5.76 7.92
CA ALA A 36 -0.58 5.50 7.26
C ALA A 36 -0.53 5.87 5.78
N LEU A 37 -0.01 7.04 5.44
CA LEU A 37 0.17 7.48 4.06
C LEU A 37 1.07 6.53 3.27
N VAL A 38 2.14 6.05 3.89
CA VAL A 38 3.03 5.06 3.27
C VAL A 38 2.34 3.71 3.11
N ALA A 39 1.61 3.23 4.14
CA ALA A 39 0.95 1.93 4.12
C ALA A 39 -0.10 1.78 3.03
N VAL A 40 -0.69 2.89 2.58
CA VAL A 40 -1.65 2.91 1.48
C VAL A 40 -1.07 2.37 0.18
N GLY A 41 0.14 2.74 -0.17
CA GLY A 41 0.78 2.22 -1.36
C GLY A 41 0.91 0.69 -1.33
N TYR A 42 1.01 0.09 -0.14
CA TYR A 42 1.05 -1.37 0.02
C TYR A 42 -0.33 -2.06 -0.11
N MET A 43 -1.39 -1.30 -0.36
CA MET A 43 -2.75 -1.79 -0.53
C MET A 43 -3.38 -1.29 -1.83
N ASP A 44 -2.57 -0.91 -2.79
CA ASP A 44 -2.96 -0.42 -4.10
C ASP A 44 -3.66 -1.50 -4.94
N PRO A 45 -4.38 -1.14 -6.01
CA PRO A 45 -5.04 -2.10 -6.88
C PRO A 45 -4.11 -3.16 -7.50
N GLY A 46 -2.81 -2.86 -7.70
CA GLY A 46 -1.82 -3.81 -8.19
C GLY A 46 -1.59 -4.97 -7.24
N ASN A 47 -1.49 -4.69 -5.93
CA ASN A 47 -1.41 -5.70 -4.87
C ASN A 47 -2.63 -6.63 -4.84
N TRP A 48 -3.82 -6.13 -5.22
CA TRP A 48 -5.05 -6.91 -5.21
C TRP A 48 -5.02 -8.01 -6.25
N ILE A 49 -4.69 -7.68 -7.49
CA ILE A 49 -4.65 -8.67 -8.59
C ILE A 49 -3.63 -9.75 -8.27
N THR A 50 -2.40 -9.37 -7.92
CA THR A 50 -1.32 -10.33 -7.63
C THR A 50 -1.65 -11.25 -6.47
N SER A 51 -2.24 -10.72 -5.39
CA SER A 51 -2.61 -11.53 -4.22
C SER A 51 -3.80 -12.43 -4.48
N VAL A 52 -4.89 -11.93 -5.08
CA VAL A 52 -6.11 -12.73 -5.34
C VAL A 52 -5.84 -13.81 -6.38
N VAL A 53 -5.15 -13.49 -7.49
CA VAL A 53 -4.77 -14.49 -8.52
C VAL A 53 -3.78 -15.48 -7.94
N GLY A 54 -2.83 -15.04 -7.11
CA GLY A 54 -1.90 -15.91 -6.39
C GLY A 54 -2.62 -16.93 -5.52
N GLY A 55 -3.63 -16.51 -4.75
CA GLY A 55 -4.47 -17.38 -3.94
C GLY A 55 -5.31 -18.35 -4.78
N ALA A 56 -5.92 -17.86 -5.86
CA ALA A 56 -6.73 -18.66 -6.77
C ALA A 56 -5.91 -19.74 -7.51
N SER A 57 -4.63 -19.45 -7.80
CA SER A 57 -3.74 -20.39 -8.50
C SER A 57 -3.10 -21.40 -7.56
N TYR A 58 -2.62 -20.96 -6.38
CA TYR A 58 -1.73 -21.74 -5.52
C TYR A 58 -2.19 -21.82 -4.07
N LYS A 59 -3.46 -21.56 -3.79
CA LYS A 59 -4.04 -21.51 -2.44
C LYS A 59 -3.24 -20.60 -1.52
N TYR A 60 -2.81 -21.12 -0.40
CA TYR A 60 -2.15 -20.35 0.67
C TYR A 60 -0.61 -20.31 0.54
N SER A 61 -0.01 -21.00 -0.44
CA SER A 61 1.44 -21.18 -0.51
C SER A 61 2.25 -19.90 -0.70
N LEU A 62 1.62 -18.83 -1.22
CA LEU A 62 2.27 -17.52 -1.39
C LEU A 62 2.13 -16.59 -0.17
N LEU A 63 1.46 -17.02 0.93
CA LEU A 63 1.40 -16.25 2.18
C LEU A 63 2.80 -16.01 2.78
N PHE A 64 3.70 -17.00 2.64
CA PHE A 64 5.10 -16.83 3.04
C PHE A 64 5.79 -15.69 2.29
N VAL A 65 5.51 -15.54 0.99
CA VAL A 65 6.06 -14.45 0.17
C VAL A 65 5.52 -13.09 0.64
N ILE A 66 4.21 -12.99 0.95
CA ILE A 66 3.61 -11.78 1.52
C ILE A 66 4.26 -11.44 2.86
N LEU A 67 4.52 -12.43 3.72
CA LEU A 67 5.17 -12.21 5.02
C LEU A 67 6.58 -11.66 4.84
N ILE A 68 7.41 -12.32 4.03
CA ILE A 68 8.81 -11.90 3.84
C ILE A 68 8.89 -10.53 3.16
N SER A 69 8.11 -10.28 2.09
CA SER A 69 8.10 -8.97 1.43
C SER A 69 7.64 -7.86 2.37
N SER A 70 6.65 -8.12 3.24
CA SER A 70 6.21 -7.14 4.24
C SER A 70 7.28 -6.85 5.29
N LEU A 71 8.02 -7.87 5.76
CA LEU A 71 9.13 -7.68 6.70
C LEU A 71 10.26 -6.87 6.06
N ILE A 72 10.61 -7.16 4.80
CA ILE A 72 11.60 -6.39 4.04
C ILE A 72 11.13 -4.94 3.90
N ALA A 73 9.85 -4.73 3.53
CA ALA A 73 9.27 -3.41 3.40
C ALA A 73 9.32 -2.62 4.72
N MET A 74 8.94 -3.23 5.85
CA MET A 74 9.02 -2.59 7.18
C MET A 74 10.46 -2.15 7.50
N GLN A 75 11.44 -3.00 7.22
CA GLN A 75 12.85 -2.69 7.45
C GLN A 75 13.32 -1.52 6.58
N LEU A 76 13.00 -1.54 5.28
CA LEU A 76 13.37 -0.48 4.36
C LEU A 76 12.70 0.85 4.71
N GLN A 77 11.42 0.82 5.08
CA GLN A 77 10.67 2.01 5.51
C GLN A 77 11.24 2.61 6.80
N GLN A 78 11.64 1.78 7.77
CA GLN A 78 12.32 2.24 8.96
C GLN A 78 13.64 2.94 8.62
N MET A 79 14.41 2.39 7.68
CA MET A 79 15.67 3.00 7.23
C MET A 79 15.43 4.35 6.54
N ALA A 80 14.43 4.43 5.65
CA ALA A 80 14.07 5.65 4.93
C ALA A 80 13.59 6.77 5.88
N GLY A 81 12.67 6.46 6.79
CA GLY A 81 12.20 7.42 7.78
C GLY A 81 13.29 7.89 8.75
N LYS A 82 14.16 6.97 9.20
CA LYS A 82 15.34 7.30 10.02
C LYS A 82 16.30 8.22 9.26
N LEU A 83 16.54 7.98 7.98
CA LEU A 83 17.36 8.85 7.14
C LEU A 83 16.79 10.28 7.15
N GLY A 84 15.48 10.45 6.86
CA GLY A 84 14.84 11.75 6.84
C GLY A 84 14.96 12.51 8.15
N ILE A 85 14.70 11.83 9.28
CA ILE A 85 14.79 12.45 10.62
C ILE A 85 16.23 12.85 10.94
N VAL A 86 17.20 11.95 10.77
CA VAL A 86 18.56 12.15 11.26
C VAL A 86 19.35 13.13 10.39
N THR A 87 19.20 13.03 9.06
CA THR A 87 19.99 13.84 8.11
C THR A 87 19.30 15.12 7.70
N GLN A 88 17.99 15.26 7.94
CA GLN A 88 17.15 16.33 7.40
C GLN A 88 17.27 16.42 5.87
N MET A 89 17.43 15.28 5.23
CA MET A 89 17.42 15.09 3.79
C MET A 89 16.47 13.95 3.48
N ASP A 90 15.64 14.11 2.46
CA ASP A 90 14.91 12.99 1.91
C ASP A 90 15.84 12.05 1.12
N LEU A 91 15.33 10.89 0.74
CA LEU A 91 16.11 9.87 0.03
C LEU A 91 16.61 10.37 -1.33
N ALA A 92 15.83 11.23 -2.03
CA ALA A 92 16.24 11.82 -3.31
C ALA A 92 17.41 12.79 -3.11
N GLN A 93 17.34 13.66 -2.10
CA GLN A 93 18.40 14.58 -1.75
C GLN A 93 19.68 13.83 -1.31
N ALA A 94 19.53 12.80 -0.48
CA ALA A 94 20.65 11.96 -0.03
C ALA A 94 21.30 11.23 -1.21
N THR A 95 20.50 10.66 -2.11
CA THR A 95 20.98 10.00 -3.34
C THR A 95 21.70 11.00 -4.25
N ALA A 96 21.12 12.18 -4.45
CA ALA A 96 21.73 13.24 -5.28
C ALA A 96 23.07 13.72 -4.71
N HIS A 97 23.22 13.74 -3.38
CA HIS A 97 24.44 14.20 -2.72
C HIS A 97 25.55 13.15 -2.71
N HIS A 98 25.22 11.86 -2.59
CA HIS A 98 26.19 10.79 -2.35
C HIS A 98 26.47 9.90 -3.57
N SER A 99 25.67 10.02 -4.64
CA SER A 99 25.82 9.17 -5.84
C SER A 99 26.50 9.89 -6.99
N PRO A 100 27.28 9.19 -7.82
CA PRO A 100 27.82 9.76 -9.06
C PRO A 100 26.69 10.14 -10.03
N THR A 101 26.97 11.09 -10.90
CA THR A 101 25.96 11.70 -11.78
C THR A 101 25.20 10.69 -12.64
N TRP A 102 25.90 9.70 -13.19
CA TRP A 102 25.29 8.68 -14.02
C TRP A 102 24.27 7.82 -13.25
N LEU A 103 24.62 7.39 -12.04
CA LEU A 103 23.74 6.58 -11.20
C LEU A 103 22.52 7.37 -10.75
N ARG A 104 22.70 8.63 -10.38
CA ARG A 104 21.59 9.53 -10.00
C ARG A 104 20.55 9.67 -11.10
N TYR A 105 20.97 9.91 -12.33
CA TYR A 105 20.03 10.02 -13.45
C TYR A 105 19.40 8.68 -13.83
N SER A 106 20.14 7.58 -13.78
CA SER A 106 19.57 6.25 -14.02
C SER A 106 18.50 5.89 -13.00
N LEU A 107 18.78 6.12 -11.70
CA LEU A 107 17.79 5.87 -10.64
C LEU A 107 16.57 6.78 -10.77
N TRP A 108 16.76 8.05 -11.14
CA TRP A 108 15.66 8.98 -11.38
C TRP A 108 14.76 8.49 -12.52
N VAL A 109 15.31 8.10 -13.67
CA VAL A 109 14.52 7.58 -14.81
C VAL A 109 13.74 6.32 -14.40
N ILE A 110 14.38 5.38 -13.69
CA ILE A 110 13.70 4.16 -13.22
C ILE A 110 12.56 4.51 -12.26
N LEU A 111 12.79 5.46 -11.35
CA LEU A 111 11.76 5.91 -10.40
C LEU A 111 10.57 6.56 -11.10
N GLU A 112 10.82 7.44 -12.08
CA GLU A 112 9.76 8.08 -12.87
C GLU A 112 8.91 7.06 -13.63
N LEU A 113 9.55 6.07 -14.26
CA LEU A 113 8.82 5.00 -14.94
C LEU A 113 7.99 4.15 -13.97
N ALA A 114 8.52 3.87 -12.77
CA ALA A 114 7.79 3.16 -11.74
C ALA A 114 6.58 3.96 -11.24
N LEU A 115 6.74 5.27 -10.99
CA LEU A 115 5.64 6.17 -10.61
C LEU A 115 4.56 6.19 -11.68
N MET A 116 4.92 6.41 -12.95
CA MET A 116 3.95 6.43 -14.07
C MET A 116 3.16 5.11 -14.15
N ALA A 117 3.82 3.96 -13.95
CA ALA A 117 3.15 2.66 -13.96
C ALA A 117 2.19 2.50 -12.77
N THR A 118 2.57 2.98 -11.59
CA THR A 118 1.73 2.93 -10.40
C THR A 118 0.52 3.85 -10.55
N ASP A 119 0.70 5.10 -10.97
CA ASP A 119 -0.38 6.06 -11.20
C ASP A 119 -1.41 5.53 -12.20
N LEU A 120 -0.94 4.87 -13.26
CA LEU A 120 -1.83 4.24 -14.24
C LEU A 120 -2.68 3.14 -13.60
N ALA A 121 -2.09 2.29 -12.76
CA ALA A 121 -2.80 1.23 -12.06
C ALA A 121 -3.83 1.79 -11.07
N GLU A 122 -3.51 2.87 -10.36
CA GLU A 122 -4.39 3.55 -9.41
C GLU A 122 -5.62 4.19 -10.10
N VAL A 123 -5.38 4.94 -11.17
CA VAL A 123 -6.43 5.56 -11.97
C VAL A 123 -7.36 4.50 -12.57
N LEU A 124 -6.80 3.44 -13.13
CA LEU A 124 -7.58 2.33 -13.69
C LEU A 124 -8.37 1.59 -12.62
N GLY A 125 -7.78 1.31 -11.46
CA GLY A 125 -8.47 0.66 -10.34
C GLY A 125 -9.67 1.45 -9.85
N SER A 126 -9.50 2.76 -9.63
CA SER A 126 -10.59 3.68 -9.24
C SER A 126 -11.66 3.80 -10.31
N ALA A 127 -11.27 3.94 -11.58
CA ALA A 127 -12.21 4.04 -12.70
C ALA A 127 -13.05 2.76 -12.88
N ILE A 128 -12.41 1.59 -12.74
CA ILE A 128 -13.12 0.30 -12.78
C ILE A 128 -14.10 0.20 -11.61
N ALA A 129 -13.68 0.59 -10.40
CA ALA A 129 -14.59 0.59 -9.25
C ALA A 129 -15.83 1.48 -9.46
N LEU A 130 -15.64 2.69 -10.00
CA LEU A 130 -16.76 3.58 -10.38
C LEU A 130 -17.66 2.97 -11.46
N ASN A 131 -17.07 2.33 -12.46
CA ASN A 131 -17.82 1.63 -13.49
C ASN A 131 -18.65 0.47 -12.90
N LEU A 132 -18.08 -0.34 -12.01
CA LEU A 132 -18.76 -1.47 -11.37
C LEU A 132 -19.89 -1.02 -10.46
N LEU A 133 -19.69 0.04 -9.66
CA LEU A 133 -20.67 0.54 -8.69
C LEU A 133 -21.81 1.32 -9.35
N PHE A 134 -21.46 2.24 -10.25
CA PHE A 134 -22.41 3.23 -10.77
C PHE A 134 -22.72 3.06 -12.25
N LYS A 135 -22.13 2.05 -12.91
CA LYS A 135 -22.27 1.79 -14.37
C LYS A 135 -21.82 2.99 -15.23
N ILE A 136 -20.95 3.84 -14.71
CA ILE A 136 -20.37 4.98 -15.44
C ILE A 136 -19.45 4.44 -16.54
N PRO A 137 -19.53 4.91 -17.79
CA PRO A 137 -18.59 4.52 -18.84
C PRO A 137 -17.14 4.72 -18.41
N ILE A 138 -16.26 3.76 -18.67
CA ILE A 138 -14.92 3.74 -18.13
C ILE A 138 -14.10 5.00 -18.49
N MET A 139 -14.31 5.55 -19.68
CA MET A 139 -13.67 6.79 -20.11
C MET A 139 -14.06 7.99 -19.24
N ILE A 140 -15.34 8.08 -18.86
CA ILE A 140 -15.84 9.13 -17.96
C ILE A 140 -15.32 8.89 -16.54
N ALA A 141 -15.28 7.63 -16.10
CA ALA A 141 -14.76 7.26 -14.79
C ALA A 141 -13.25 7.63 -14.66
N ILE A 142 -12.45 7.40 -15.71
CA ILE A 142 -11.05 7.83 -15.76
C ILE A 142 -10.94 9.36 -15.63
N LEU A 143 -11.75 10.13 -16.36
CA LEU A 143 -11.75 11.60 -16.24
C LEU A 143 -12.13 12.06 -14.84
N LEU A 144 -13.11 11.40 -14.21
CA LEU A 144 -13.51 11.71 -12.83
C LEU A 144 -12.37 11.43 -11.84
N THR A 145 -11.65 10.31 -11.97
CA THR A 145 -10.51 9.99 -11.09
C THR A 145 -9.34 10.93 -11.27
N VAL A 146 -9.08 11.41 -12.49
CA VAL A 146 -8.06 12.44 -12.73
C VAL A 146 -8.47 13.79 -12.10
N LEU A 147 -9.75 14.15 -12.17
CA LEU A 147 -10.26 15.38 -11.53
C LEU A 147 -10.20 15.31 -10.00
N ASP A 148 -10.28 14.13 -9.44
CA ASP A 148 -10.21 13.89 -8.00
C ASP A 148 -8.86 14.27 -7.40
N VAL A 149 -7.76 14.15 -8.15
CA VAL A 149 -6.44 14.67 -7.76
C VAL A 149 -6.50 16.16 -7.40
N PHE A 150 -7.25 16.95 -8.15
CA PHE A 150 -7.42 18.40 -7.84
C PHE A 150 -8.21 18.60 -6.54
N LEU A 151 -9.19 17.75 -6.25
CA LEU A 151 -9.91 17.78 -4.97
C LEU A 151 -8.98 17.46 -3.81
N LEU A 152 -8.10 16.48 -3.96
CA LEU A 152 -7.10 16.11 -2.96
C LEU A 152 -6.11 17.24 -2.69
N LEU A 153 -5.62 17.92 -3.74
CA LEU A 153 -4.78 19.10 -3.60
C LEU A 153 -5.48 20.25 -2.85
N LEU A 154 -6.80 20.40 -3.04
CA LEU A 154 -7.61 21.34 -2.26
C LEU A 154 -7.70 20.91 -0.79
N LEU A 155 -7.84 19.62 -0.51
CA LEU A 155 -7.88 19.09 0.87
C LEU A 155 -6.60 19.35 1.63
N MET A 156 -5.43 19.41 0.97
CA MET A 156 -4.16 19.75 1.61
C MET A 156 -4.21 21.13 2.30
N LYS A 157 -4.99 22.08 1.78
CA LYS A 157 -5.18 23.40 2.38
C LYS A 157 -5.89 23.36 3.75
N PHE A 158 -6.63 22.30 4.04
CA PHE A 158 -7.35 22.12 5.32
C PHE A 158 -6.49 21.52 6.44
N GLY A 159 -5.23 21.20 6.15
CA GLY A 159 -4.26 20.72 7.12
C GLY A 159 -3.96 19.21 6.99
N PHE A 160 -2.70 18.89 7.03
CA PHE A 160 -2.13 17.57 6.78
C PHE A 160 -2.70 16.46 7.70
N LYS A 161 -2.99 16.78 8.97
CA LYS A 161 -3.62 15.85 9.93
C LYS A 161 -5.00 15.33 9.49
N LYS A 162 -5.76 16.12 8.73
CA LYS A 162 -7.07 15.66 8.21
C LYS A 162 -6.89 14.62 7.12
N ILE A 163 -5.90 14.80 6.26
CA ILE A 163 -5.55 13.82 5.21
C ILE A 163 -5.13 12.51 5.87
N GLU A 164 -4.22 12.54 6.85
CA GLU A 164 -3.81 11.37 7.62
C GLU A 164 -5.02 10.63 8.22
N ALA A 165 -6.00 11.35 8.75
CA ALA A 165 -7.22 10.76 9.32
C ALA A 165 -8.13 10.12 8.25
N ILE A 166 -8.31 10.76 7.10
CA ILE A 166 -9.10 10.22 5.97
C ILE A 166 -8.44 8.91 5.50
N VAL A 167 -7.15 8.94 5.24
CA VAL A 167 -6.36 7.79 4.80
C VAL A 167 -6.49 6.63 5.79
N THR A 168 -6.29 6.88 7.07
CA THR A 168 -6.43 5.86 8.12
C THR A 168 -7.85 5.27 8.15
N THR A 169 -8.88 6.10 7.98
CA THR A 169 -10.28 5.64 7.93
C THR A 169 -10.52 4.73 6.74
N LEU A 170 -9.99 5.07 5.56
CA LEU A 170 -10.11 4.23 4.36
C LEU A 170 -9.38 2.89 4.53
N ILE A 171 -8.18 2.89 5.13
CA ILE A 171 -7.45 1.65 5.47
C ILE A 171 -8.30 0.74 6.36
N LEU A 172 -8.87 1.28 7.43
CA LEU A 172 -9.72 0.52 8.35
C LEU A 172 -11.00 0.01 7.66
N THR A 173 -11.55 0.78 6.73
CA THR A 173 -12.71 0.36 5.92
C THR A 173 -12.36 -0.82 5.02
N ILE A 174 -11.22 -0.76 4.32
CA ILE A 174 -10.72 -1.85 3.47
C ILE A 174 -10.50 -3.11 4.33
N LEU A 175 -9.83 -2.96 5.47
CA LEU A 175 -9.58 -4.05 6.40
C LEU A 175 -10.87 -4.71 6.89
N ALA A 176 -11.87 -3.90 7.29
CA ALA A 176 -13.16 -4.41 7.76
C ALA A 176 -13.90 -5.17 6.66
N ILE A 177 -13.94 -4.64 5.43
CA ILE A 177 -14.59 -5.28 4.29
C ILE A 177 -13.91 -6.63 4.00
N PHE A 178 -12.57 -6.69 3.85
CA PHE A 178 -11.90 -7.95 3.55
C PHE A 178 -11.97 -8.96 4.69
N THR A 179 -11.92 -8.50 5.95
CA THR A 179 -12.14 -9.39 7.09
C THR A 179 -13.53 -10.04 7.01
N TYR A 180 -14.57 -9.25 6.68
CA TYR A 180 -15.92 -9.75 6.51
C TYR A 180 -16.04 -10.75 5.35
N LEU A 181 -15.48 -10.41 4.16
CA LEU A 181 -15.49 -11.29 2.99
C LEU A 181 -14.78 -12.63 3.28
N VAL A 182 -13.62 -12.59 3.91
CA VAL A 182 -12.85 -13.78 4.28
C VAL A 182 -13.58 -14.60 5.34
N ALA A 183 -14.19 -13.96 6.34
CA ALA A 183 -14.97 -14.68 7.36
C ALA A 183 -16.14 -15.47 6.75
N LEU A 184 -16.78 -14.93 5.70
CA LEU A 184 -17.84 -15.63 4.97
C LEU A 184 -17.32 -16.75 4.06
N SER A 185 -16.09 -16.64 3.56
CA SER A 185 -15.51 -17.62 2.62
C SER A 185 -15.06 -18.93 3.28
N ASN A 186 -15.15 -19.02 4.60
CA ASN A 186 -14.85 -20.23 5.40
C ASN A 186 -13.44 -20.82 5.13
N PRO A 187 -12.37 -20.05 5.29
CA PRO A 187 -11.02 -20.45 4.94
C PRO A 187 -10.48 -21.56 5.84
N SER A 188 -9.56 -22.39 5.32
CA SER A 188 -8.85 -23.39 6.12
C SER A 188 -7.79 -22.74 7.01
N PHE A 189 -8.02 -22.64 8.32
CA PHE A 189 -7.06 -22.09 9.27
C PHE A 189 -5.74 -22.88 9.30
N GLN A 190 -5.79 -24.21 9.15
CA GLN A 190 -4.60 -25.03 9.04
C GLN A 190 -3.81 -24.69 7.78
N GLY A 191 -4.50 -24.58 6.62
CA GLY A 191 -3.86 -24.20 5.36
C GLY A 191 -3.23 -22.82 5.41
N ILE A 192 -3.87 -21.85 6.10
CA ILE A 192 -3.30 -20.51 6.33
C ILE A 192 -2.01 -20.60 7.15
N ALA A 193 -2.02 -21.34 8.26
CA ALA A 193 -0.85 -21.49 9.11
C ALA A 193 0.32 -22.17 8.38
N GLU A 194 0.04 -23.21 7.61
CA GLU A 194 1.02 -23.89 6.76
C GLU A 194 1.53 -22.98 5.63
N GLY A 195 0.67 -22.14 5.07
CA GLY A 195 1.00 -21.19 3.99
C GLY A 195 1.99 -20.10 4.39
N TYR A 196 2.13 -19.80 5.68
CA TYR A 196 3.17 -18.89 6.19
C TYR A 196 4.53 -19.55 6.40
N LEU A 197 4.62 -20.88 6.20
CA LEU A 197 5.89 -21.59 6.28
C LEU A 197 6.58 -21.65 4.92
N PRO A 198 7.92 -21.61 4.87
CA PRO A 198 8.67 -21.78 3.63
C PRO A 198 8.33 -23.12 2.97
N ASN A 199 8.08 -23.09 1.66
CA ASN A 199 7.89 -24.31 0.89
C ASN A 199 8.76 -24.31 -0.37
N SER A 200 9.11 -25.47 -0.89
CA SER A 200 9.93 -25.65 -2.09
C SER A 200 9.14 -25.50 -3.39
N THR A 201 7.81 -25.48 -3.33
CA THR A 201 6.94 -25.46 -4.53
C THR A 201 7.08 -24.19 -5.36
N LEU A 202 7.67 -23.14 -4.79
CA LEU A 202 7.92 -21.86 -5.46
C LEU A 202 8.70 -22.01 -6.78
N PHE A 203 9.58 -23.00 -6.85
CA PHE A 203 10.47 -23.25 -8.00
C PHE A 203 10.00 -24.42 -8.88
N GLU A 204 8.83 -24.96 -8.63
CA GLU A 204 8.25 -26.04 -9.44
C GLU A 204 7.71 -25.49 -10.77
N SER A 205 7.57 -26.40 -11.74
CA SER A 205 6.98 -26.05 -13.03
C SER A 205 5.54 -25.56 -12.85
N PRO A 206 5.10 -24.56 -13.63
CA PRO A 206 3.76 -24.03 -13.50
C PRO A 206 2.69 -25.09 -13.78
N LEU A 207 1.56 -24.99 -13.09
CA LEU A 207 0.39 -25.80 -13.42
C LEU A 207 -0.11 -25.45 -14.82
N PRO A 208 -0.66 -26.40 -15.58
CA PRO A 208 -1.19 -26.13 -16.92
C PRO A 208 -2.25 -25.02 -16.88
N GLY A 209 -2.05 -23.96 -17.70
CA GLY A 209 -2.96 -22.83 -17.77
C GLY A 209 -2.78 -21.78 -16.66
N HIS A 210 -1.79 -21.92 -15.77
CA HIS A 210 -1.48 -20.94 -14.73
C HIS A 210 -0.11 -20.29 -14.96
N GLU A 211 0.07 -19.07 -14.46
CA GLU A 211 1.38 -18.46 -14.34
C GLU A 211 2.24 -19.22 -13.34
N SER A 212 3.56 -19.16 -13.46
CA SER A 212 4.45 -19.83 -12.52
C SER A 212 4.28 -19.21 -11.11
N GLN A 213 4.40 -20.03 -10.08
CA GLN A 213 4.36 -19.57 -8.69
C GLN A 213 5.45 -18.51 -8.43
N LEU A 214 6.63 -18.68 -9.06
CA LEU A 214 7.72 -17.71 -8.97
C LEU A 214 7.34 -16.36 -9.62
N THR A 215 6.66 -16.35 -10.77
CA THR A 215 6.19 -15.11 -11.43
C THR A 215 5.23 -14.35 -10.53
N LEU A 216 4.24 -15.05 -9.94
CA LEU A 216 3.30 -14.43 -8.99
C LEU A 216 3.99 -13.96 -7.71
N ALA A 217 4.98 -14.71 -7.20
CA ALA A 217 5.79 -14.32 -6.05
C ALA A 217 6.57 -13.02 -6.34
N LEU A 218 7.20 -12.92 -7.53
CA LEU A 218 7.90 -11.70 -7.95
C LEU A 218 6.93 -10.53 -8.12
N GLY A 219 5.72 -10.78 -8.62
CA GLY A 219 4.64 -9.80 -8.69
C GLY A 219 4.26 -9.28 -7.30
N ILE A 220 4.06 -10.17 -6.31
CA ILE A 220 3.76 -9.81 -4.92
C ILE A 220 4.91 -9.00 -4.30
N VAL A 221 6.16 -9.42 -4.48
CA VAL A 221 7.33 -8.68 -3.97
C VAL A 221 7.43 -7.31 -4.61
N GLY A 222 7.27 -7.21 -5.95
CA GLY A 222 7.32 -5.94 -6.69
C GLY A 222 6.22 -4.98 -6.29
N ALA A 223 5.00 -5.48 -6.10
CA ALA A 223 3.86 -4.71 -5.64
C ALA A 223 3.99 -4.30 -4.15
N THR A 224 4.76 -5.04 -3.33
CA THR A 224 4.94 -4.74 -1.90
C THR A 224 6.15 -3.83 -1.66
N VAL A 225 7.30 -4.07 -2.31
CA VAL A 225 8.53 -3.29 -2.07
C VAL A 225 8.63 -2.15 -3.08
N MET A 226 7.88 -1.08 -2.86
CA MET A 226 7.78 0.05 -3.77
C MET A 226 8.84 1.12 -3.49
N PRO A 227 9.73 1.44 -4.44
CA PRO A 227 10.78 2.46 -4.25
C PRO A 227 10.21 3.85 -3.92
N HIS A 228 9.16 4.30 -4.62
CA HIS A 228 8.59 5.63 -4.41
C HIS A 228 8.07 5.84 -2.98
N ASN A 229 7.52 4.81 -2.34
CA ASN A 229 7.10 4.87 -0.94
C ASN A 229 8.26 5.09 0.04
N LEU A 230 9.48 4.65 -0.30
CA LEU A 230 10.68 4.94 0.49
C LEU A 230 11.07 6.42 0.39
N TYR A 231 10.97 6.99 -0.82
CA TYR A 231 11.19 8.42 -1.03
C TYR A 231 10.17 9.24 -0.24
N LEU A 232 8.89 8.91 -0.38
CA LEU A 232 7.79 9.59 0.32
C LEU A 232 7.98 9.52 1.84
N HIS A 233 8.29 8.35 2.41
CA HIS A 233 8.45 8.21 3.86
C HIS A 233 9.63 9.04 4.40
N SER A 234 10.74 9.09 3.68
CA SER A 234 11.89 9.91 4.06
C SER A 234 11.56 11.42 4.10
N SER A 235 10.65 11.87 3.25
CA SER A 235 10.13 13.24 3.23
C SER A 235 9.11 13.47 4.34
N LEU A 236 8.09 12.61 4.45
CA LEU A 236 7.02 12.72 5.44
C LEU A 236 7.50 12.62 6.89
N SER A 237 8.57 11.87 7.14
CA SER A 237 9.19 11.78 8.47
C SER A 237 9.70 13.13 9.00
N GLN A 238 9.92 14.11 8.10
CA GLN A 238 10.38 15.48 8.43
C GLN A 238 9.21 16.43 8.74
N THR A 239 7.96 16.00 8.68
CA THR A 239 6.79 16.85 8.96
C THR A 239 6.64 17.21 10.44
N ARG A 240 7.23 16.43 11.34
CA ARG A 240 7.20 16.65 12.80
C ARG A 240 8.27 17.63 13.21
N LYS A 241 7.92 18.56 14.14
CA LYS A 241 8.89 19.48 14.75
C LYS A 241 9.77 18.72 15.73
N ILE A 242 11.04 18.57 15.39
CA ILE A 242 12.03 17.85 16.17
C ILE A 242 13.17 18.80 16.50
N ASN A 243 13.62 18.81 17.77
CA ASN A 243 14.80 19.56 18.15
C ASN A 243 16.08 18.77 17.82
N HIS A 244 16.63 19.00 16.62
CA HIS A 244 17.83 18.30 16.15
C HIS A 244 19.11 18.60 16.95
N LYS A 245 19.11 19.60 17.85
CA LYS A 245 20.22 19.86 18.78
C LYS A 245 20.19 18.92 19.98
N ASP A 246 19.03 18.34 20.29
CA ASP A 246 18.84 17.37 21.35
C ASP A 246 18.84 15.94 20.78
N LYS A 247 19.84 15.15 21.16
CA LYS A 247 19.97 13.76 20.71
C LYS A 247 18.85 12.87 21.23
N ASP A 248 18.29 13.18 22.39
CA ASP A 248 17.21 12.37 22.97
C ASP A 248 15.89 12.65 22.26
N ASP A 249 15.64 13.88 21.81
CA ASP A 249 14.47 14.21 21.01
C ASP A 249 14.53 13.54 19.61
N VAL A 250 15.71 13.55 18.96
CA VAL A 250 15.92 12.83 17.70
C VAL A 250 15.72 11.32 17.90
N ARG A 251 16.28 10.72 18.94
CA ARG A 251 16.13 9.30 19.25
C ARG A 251 14.67 8.93 19.53
N LYS A 252 13.96 9.78 20.29
CA LYS A 252 12.52 9.68 20.53
C LYS A 252 11.73 9.73 19.22
N ALA A 253 12.02 10.68 18.35
CA ALA A 253 11.36 10.83 17.05
C ALA A 253 11.54 9.58 16.16
N VAL A 254 12.75 9.08 16.03
CA VAL A 254 13.03 7.82 15.28
C VAL A 254 12.25 6.65 15.88
N ARG A 255 12.20 6.51 17.21
CA ARG A 255 11.46 5.42 17.87
C ARG A 255 9.96 5.48 17.55
N PHE A 256 9.33 6.64 17.67
CA PHE A 256 7.89 6.77 17.43
C PHE A 256 7.52 6.70 15.95
N MET A 257 8.37 7.21 15.05
CA MET A 257 8.23 7.01 13.60
C MET A 257 8.29 5.51 13.26
N THR A 258 9.22 4.76 13.86
CA THR A 258 9.31 3.31 13.67
C THR A 258 8.03 2.60 14.15
N TRP A 259 7.48 2.99 15.31
CA TRP A 259 6.21 2.45 15.79
C TRP A 259 5.05 2.76 14.85
N ASP A 260 4.93 4.01 14.36
CA ASP A 260 3.90 4.41 13.40
C ASP A 260 4.00 3.58 12.11
N SER A 261 5.19 3.54 11.51
CA SER A 261 5.43 2.81 10.27
C SER A 261 5.12 1.31 10.41
N ASN A 262 5.65 0.65 11.45
CA ASN A 262 5.43 -0.79 11.63
C ASN A 262 3.98 -1.13 11.93
N LEU A 263 3.28 -0.32 12.72
CA LEU A 263 1.85 -0.53 13.00
C LEU A 263 1.03 -0.45 11.71
N GLN A 264 1.24 0.58 10.91
CA GLN A 264 0.48 0.80 9.68
C GLN A 264 0.82 -0.24 8.60
N LEU A 265 2.09 -0.59 8.44
CA LEU A 265 2.52 -1.65 7.52
C LEU A 265 2.04 -3.05 7.96
N SER A 266 1.85 -3.27 9.28
CA SER A 266 1.22 -4.51 9.76
C SER A 266 -0.25 -4.59 9.32
N LEU A 267 -0.98 -3.46 9.29
CA LEU A 267 -2.34 -3.43 8.74
C LEU A 267 -2.34 -3.75 7.24
N ALA A 268 -1.41 -3.18 6.49
CA ALA A 268 -1.25 -3.48 5.07
C ALA A 268 -0.90 -4.97 4.81
N PHE A 269 -0.01 -5.54 5.63
CA PHE A 269 0.30 -6.98 5.61
C PHE A 269 -0.95 -7.83 5.83
N ILE A 270 -1.79 -7.47 6.81
CA ILE A 270 -3.05 -8.19 7.07
C ILE A 270 -3.98 -8.09 5.87
N VAL A 271 -4.15 -6.91 5.28
CA VAL A 271 -5.02 -6.72 4.10
C VAL A 271 -4.53 -7.56 2.91
N ASN A 272 -3.23 -7.55 2.60
CA ASN A 272 -2.66 -8.35 1.51
C ASN A 272 -2.79 -9.86 1.77
N SER A 273 -2.66 -10.28 3.03
CA SER A 273 -2.93 -11.68 3.42
C SER A 273 -4.40 -12.05 3.24
N LEU A 274 -5.33 -11.17 3.64
CA LEU A 274 -6.77 -11.38 3.44
C LEU A 274 -7.15 -11.46 1.96
N LEU A 275 -6.53 -10.66 1.09
CA LEU A 275 -6.73 -10.73 -0.36
C LEU A 275 -6.31 -12.08 -0.93
N LEU A 276 -5.14 -12.59 -0.55
CA LEU A 276 -4.69 -13.91 -0.99
C LEU A 276 -5.58 -15.02 -0.42
N ILE A 277 -5.96 -14.95 0.85
CA ILE A 277 -6.85 -15.91 1.50
C ILE A 277 -8.23 -15.90 0.82
N LEU A 278 -8.76 -14.74 0.45
CA LEU A 278 -9.99 -14.62 -0.33
C LEU A 278 -9.87 -15.34 -1.67
N GLY A 279 -8.78 -15.08 -2.41
CA GLY A 279 -8.47 -15.76 -3.67
C GLY A 279 -8.40 -17.28 -3.51
N ALA A 280 -7.72 -17.74 -2.47
CA ALA A 280 -7.58 -19.17 -2.17
C ALA A 280 -8.90 -19.86 -1.76
N SER A 281 -9.77 -19.15 -1.06
CA SER A 281 -10.99 -19.73 -0.51
C SER A 281 -12.17 -19.70 -1.47
N LEU A 282 -12.29 -18.65 -2.29
CA LEU A 282 -13.42 -18.48 -3.22
C LEU A 282 -13.08 -18.85 -4.66
N PHE A 283 -11.86 -18.58 -5.09
CA PHE A 283 -11.50 -18.63 -6.51
C PHE A 283 -10.48 -19.71 -6.87
N PHE A 284 -10.16 -20.61 -5.96
CA PHE A 284 -9.21 -21.68 -6.23
C PHE A 284 -9.67 -22.56 -7.41
N GLY A 285 -8.82 -22.68 -8.42
CA GLY A 285 -9.12 -23.41 -9.67
C GLY A 285 -9.76 -22.56 -10.77
N HIS A 286 -10.12 -21.30 -10.49
CA HIS A 286 -10.72 -20.36 -11.46
C HIS A 286 -9.81 -19.16 -11.77
N ALA A 287 -8.50 -19.29 -11.59
CA ALA A 287 -7.53 -18.19 -11.74
C ALA A 287 -7.57 -17.52 -13.12
N SER A 288 -7.80 -18.29 -14.20
CA SER A 288 -7.94 -17.76 -15.56
C SER A 288 -9.21 -16.92 -15.76
N GLU A 289 -10.22 -17.10 -14.91
CA GLU A 289 -11.51 -16.42 -14.98
C GLU A 289 -11.56 -15.14 -14.15
N ILE A 290 -10.51 -14.85 -13.37
CA ILE A 290 -10.45 -13.72 -12.43
C ILE A 290 -9.19 -12.86 -12.59
N SER A 291 -8.62 -12.80 -13.78
CA SER A 291 -7.42 -12.01 -14.08
C SER A 291 -7.65 -10.49 -14.10
N ALA A 292 -8.92 -10.04 -14.03
CA ALA A 292 -9.31 -8.64 -14.02
C ALA A 292 -10.32 -8.33 -12.91
N PHE A 293 -10.37 -7.08 -12.41
CA PHE A 293 -11.29 -6.65 -11.35
C PHE A 293 -12.77 -6.87 -11.70
N SER A 294 -13.15 -6.65 -12.96
CA SER A 294 -14.52 -6.90 -13.43
C SER A 294 -14.89 -8.38 -13.37
N GLN A 295 -13.94 -9.25 -13.66
CA GLN A 295 -14.12 -10.69 -13.55
C GLN A 295 -14.27 -11.13 -12.09
N MET A 296 -13.42 -10.61 -11.17
CA MET A 296 -13.53 -10.84 -9.73
C MET A 296 -14.88 -10.38 -9.19
N TYR A 297 -15.33 -9.19 -9.62
CA TYR A 297 -16.64 -8.65 -9.26
C TYR A 297 -17.79 -9.57 -9.69
N ASN A 298 -17.77 -10.06 -10.93
CA ASN A 298 -18.78 -10.96 -11.46
C ASN A 298 -18.71 -12.33 -10.78
N ALA A 299 -17.52 -12.85 -10.54
CA ALA A 299 -17.30 -14.12 -9.84
C ALA A 299 -17.88 -14.14 -8.42
N LEU A 300 -17.87 -12.99 -7.72
CA LEU A 300 -18.52 -12.84 -6.41
C LEU A 300 -20.05 -12.87 -6.46
N GLN A 301 -20.65 -12.75 -7.64
CA GLN A 301 -22.11 -12.92 -7.86
C GLN A 301 -22.47 -14.30 -8.39
N ASP A 302 -21.51 -15.04 -8.91
CA ASP A 302 -21.71 -16.34 -9.53
C ASP A 302 -21.66 -17.46 -8.48
N SER A 303 -22.80 -18.14 -8.28
CA SER A 303 -22.89 -19.25 -7.34
C SER A 303 -22.07 -20.48 -7.74
N THR A 304 -21.65 -20.60 -9.01
CA THR A 304 -20.75 -21.67 -9.45
C THR A 304 -19.32 -21.45 -9.01
N ILE A 305 -18.93 -20.19 -8.78
CA ILE A 305 -17.58 -19.79 -8.34
C ILE A 305 -17.56 -19.48 -6.83
N ALA A 306 -18.40 -18.55 -6.38
CA ALA A 306 -18.43 -18.12 -4.98
C ALA A 306 -19.35 -18.97 -4.08
N GLY A 307 -19.98 -20.00 -4.64
CA GLY A 307 -20.82 -20.93 -3.87
C GLY A 307 -22.04 -20.28 -3.22
N ALA A 308 -22.41 -20.77 -2.04
CA ALA A 308 -23.62 -20.32 -1.32
C ALA A 308 -23.57 -18.86 -0.83
N ILE A 309 -22.42 -18.22 -0.82
CA ILE A 309 -22.26 -16.83 -0.38
C ILE A 309 -22.33 -15.82 -1.52
N ALA A 310 -22.40 -16.30 -2.78
CA ALA A 310 -22.51 -15.43 -3.95
C ALA A 310 -23.65 -14.41 -3.79
N SER A 311 -23.33 -13.15 -3.92
CA SER A 311 -24.33 -12.08 -3.79
C SER A 311 -23.86 -10.75 -4.40
N SER A 312 -24.83 -9.94 -4.79
CA SER A 312 -24.56 -8.56 -5.20
C SER A 312 -23.98 -7.71 -4.05
N THR A 313 -24.24 -8.08 -2.80
CA THR A 313 -23.68 -7.39 -1.64
C THR A 313 -22.17 -7.60 -1.55
N LEU A 314 -21.68 -8.85 -1.73
CA LEU A 314 -20.24 -9.13 -1.70
C LEU A 314 -19.50 -8.39 -2.81
N SER A 315 -20.02 -8.45 -4.03
CA SER A 315 -19.40 -7.75 -5.17
C SER A 315 -19.43 -6.23 -4.99
N THR A 316 -20.49 -5.67 -4.41
CA THR A 316 -20.57 -4.23 -4.09
C THR A 316 -19.54 -3.84 -3.03
N LEU A 317 -19.39 -4.63 -1.96
CA LEU A 317 -18.37 -4.41 -0.93
C LEU A 317 -16.96 -4.49 -1.52
N PHE A 318 -16.70 -5.47 -2.39
CA PHE A 318 -15.43 -5.57 -3.11
C PHE A 318 -15.14 -4.31 -3.94
N ALA A 319 -16.12 -3.83 -4.72
CA ALA A 319 -15.96 -2.62 -5.54
C ALA A 319 -15.80 -1.35 -4.69
N LEU A 320 -16.48 -1.25 -3.54
CA LEU A 320 -16.29 -0.15 -2.58
C LEU A 320 -14.87 -0.16 -1.97
N ALA A 321 -14.37 -1.33 -1.61
CA ALA A 321 -13.01 -1.46 -1.11
C ALA A 321 -11.97 -1.12 -2.20
N LEU A 322 -12.22 -1.51 -3.47
CA LEU A 322 -11.37 -1.17 -4.61
C LEU A 322 -11.35 0.36 -4.84
N LEU A 323 -12.52 1.01 -4.76
CA LEU A 323 -12.60 2.47 -4.87
C LEU A 323 -11.81 3.15 -3.73
N ALA A 324 -11.99 2.68 -2.49
CA ALA A 324 -11.27 3.19 -1.34
C ALA A 324 -9.74 3.00 -1.47
N SER A 325 -9.30 1.87 -2.03
CA SER A 325 -7.89 1.58 -2.30
C SER A 325 -7.32 2.54 -3.35
N GLY A 326 -7.97 2.70 -4.48
CA GLY A 326 -7.52 3.60 -5.53
C GLY A 326 -7.48 5.07 -5.06
N GLN A 327 -8.53 5.54 -4.37
CA GLN A 327 -8.57 6.89 -3.81
C GLN A 327 -7.46 7.14 -2.79
N ASN A 328 -7.21 6.17 -1.96
CA ASN A 328 -6.15 6.24 -0.96
C ASN A 328 -4.77 6.36 -1.63
N SER A 329 -4.52 5.55 -2.65
CA SER A 329 -3.25 5.51 -3.36
C SER A 329 -3.01 6.81 -4.13
N THR A 330 -4.04 7.38 -4.77
CA THR A 330 -3.96 8.67 -5.46
C THR A 330 -3.53 9.81 -4.51
N ILE A 331 -3.94 9.77 -3.23
CA ILE A 331 -3.48 10.74 -2.21
C ILE A 331 -1.97 10.69 -2.05
N THR A 332 -1.40 9.49 -2.00
CA THR A 332 0.05 9.30 -1.77
C THR A 332 0.87 9.55 -3.01
N GLY A 333 0.37 9.21 -4.19
CA GLY A 333 1.01 9.50 -5.47
C GLY A 333 1.08 11.00 -5.79
N THR A 334 0.13 11.80 -5.26
CA THR A 334 0.10 13.26 -5.44
C THR A 334 1.06 14.01 -4.51
N LEU A 335 1.48 13.42 -3.38
CA LEU A 335 2.42 14.01 -2.41
C LEU A 335 3.86 13.82 -2.82
#